data_2e3d39883d7c6f2972355e45782bf8d4
#
_entry.id   2e3d39883d7c6f2972355e45782bf8d4
#
_cell.length_a   1.000
_cell.length_b   1.000
_cell.length_c   1.000
_cell.angle_alpha   90.00
_cell.angle_beta   90.00
_cell.angle_gamma   90.00
#
_symmetry.space_group_name_H-M   'P 1'
#
loop_
_entity.id
_entity.type
_entity.pdbx_description
1 polymer ?
#
loop_
_entity_poly.entity_id
_entity_poly.type
_entity_poly.pdbx_seq_one_letter_code
_entity_poly.pdbx_strand_id
1 'polypeptide(L)'
;VMLRKKTGWYTGRGPCTAGAIIAGASPELRETIGHFGEAMAIAFQIRDDLLNLSTSEQDASVAPGLTSGAYGKERGGDIAEGKRTLIIIDLLRKCAESEKAEVLSILHEERQKNTAEQIERVIALVEQYGCIEYAEEVCRAKALESQQYLEKIPQSAGRDILAEMLDFLVQRAF
;
A
#
# COMPACT_ATOMS: atom_id res chain seq x y z
N VAL A 1 6.54 1.11 -11.42
CA VAL A 1 6.77 2.52 -11.82
C VAL A 1 5.66 3.42 -11.31
N MET A 2 4.37 3.09 -11.52
CA MET A 2 3.22 3.95 -11.14
C MET A 2 3.15 4.18 -9.62
N LEU A 3 3.19 3.12 -8.82
CA LEU A 3 3.17 3.18 -7.35
C LEU A 3 4.25 4.13 -6.80
N ARG A 4 5.48 4.00 -7.31
CA ARG A 4 6.58 4.88 -6.94
C ARG A 4 6.31 6.34 -7.29
N LYS A 5 5.83 6.64 -8.50
CA LYS A 5 5.60 8.02 -8.96
C LYS A 5 4.39 8.66 -8.29
N LYS A 6 3.25 7.95 -8.23
CA LYS A 6 1.99 8.48 -7.72
C LYS A 6 2.02 8.61 -6.19
N THR A 7 2.40 7.55 -5.49
CA THR A 7 2.34 7.52 -4.02
C THR A 7 3.72 7.80 -3.41
N GLY A 8 4.75 7.08 -3.81
CA GLY A 8 6.09 7.26 -3.27
C GLY A 8 6.62 8.69 -3.44
N TRP A 9 6.60 9.22 -4.63
CA TRP A 9 7.11 10.57 -4.89
C TRP A 9 6.14 11.67 -4.50
N TYR A 10 4.90 11.63 -4.99
CA TYR A 10 3.96 12.73 -4.79
C TYR A 10 3.49 12.82 -3.33
N THR A 11 3.12 11.70 -2.72
CA THR A 11 2.54 11.68 -1.37
C THR A 11 3.61 11.56 -0.27
N GLY A 12 4.73 10.89 -0.52
CA GLY A 12 5.79 10.66 0.46
C GLY A 12 6.98 11.58 0.29
N ARG A 13 7.80 11.36 -0.74
CA ARG A 13 9.05 12.09 -0.96
C ARG A 13 8.87 13.60 -1.07
N GLY A 14 7.91 14.06 -1.84
CA GLY A 14 7.66 15.47 -2.09
C GLY A 14 7.42 16.26 -0.81
N PRO A 15 6.40 15.95 0.01
CA PRO A 15 6.15 16.65 1.26
C PRO A 15 7.32 16.58 2.25
N CYS A 16 7.94 15.40 2.41
CA CYS A 16 9.11 15.22 3.27
C CYS A 16 10.28 16.08 2.84
N THR A 17 10.60 16.11 1.54
CA THR A 17 11.68 16.95 1.00
C THR A 17 11.34 18.45 1.12
N ALA A 18 10.09 18.83 0.88
CA ALA A 18 9.65 20.23 1.02
C ALA A 18 9.80 20.72 2.47
N GLY A 19 9.38 19.93 3.45
CA GLY A 19 9.58 20.23 4.87
C GLY A 19 11.06 20.39 5.24
N ALA A 20 11.92 19.49 4.74
CA ALA A 20 13.36 19.56 4.95
C ALA A 20 14.00 20.80 4.33
N ILE A 21 13.54 21.23 3.14
CA ILE A 21 13.99 22.46 2.49
C ILE A 21 13.61 23.69 3.33
N ILE A 22 12.36 23.77 3.77
CA ILE A 22 11.86 24.89 4.60
C ILE A 22 12.64 24.98 5.92
N ALA A 23 13.00 23.84 6.51
CA ALA A 23 13.82 23.77 7.72
C ALA A 23 15.30 24.06 7.51
N GLY A 24 15.75 24.35 6.27
CA GLY A 24 17.16 24.65 5.97
C GLY A 24 18.08 23.42 6.06
N ALA A 25 17.56 22.20 5.95
CA ALA A 25 18.35 20.98 6.01
C ALA A 25 19.44 20.93 4.92
N SER A 26 20.55 20.24 5.19
CA SER A 26 21.59 20.00 4.19
C SER A 26 21.06 19.18 2.99
N PRO A 27 21.70 19.25 1.82
CA PRO A 27 21.30 18.44 0.66
C PRO A 27 21.21 16.94 0.99
N GLU A 28 22.17 16.41 1.75
CA GLU A 28 22.23 14.98 2.14
C GLU A 28 21.06 14.61 3.05
N LEU A 29 20.71 15.48 4.00
CA LEU A 29 19.58 15.25 4.90
C LEU A 29 18.24 15.35 4.15
N ARG A 30 18.11 16.26 3.17
CA ARG A 30 16.92 16.34 2.31
C ARG A 30 16.68 15.05 1.53
N GLU A 31 17.77 14.47 0.95
CA GLU A 31 17.70 13.21 0.24
C GLU A 31 17.31 12.05 1.20
N THR A 32 17.91 12.00 2.39
CA THR A 32 17.61 10.99 3.40
C THR A 32 16.14 11.02 3.83
N ILE A 33 15.63 12.21 4.16
CA ILE A 33 14.22 12.43 4.55
C ILE A 33 13.29 12.12 3.36
N GLY A 34 13.69 12.50 2.16
CA GLY A 34 12.94 12.20 0.94
C GLY A 34 12.82 10.68 0.70
N HIS A 35 13.90 9.92 0.85
CA HIS A 35 13.88 8.46 0.71
C HIS A 35 13.07 7.79 1.82
N PHE A 36 13.16 8.26 3.05
CA PHE A 36 12.28 7.83 4.15
C PHE A 36 10.82 7.94 3.73
N GLY A 37 10.38 9.14 3.32
CA GLY A 37 9.00 9.38 2.92
C GLY A 37 8.55 8.56 1.72
N GLU A 38 9.43 8.37 0.70
CA GLU A 38 9.16 7.54 -0.47
C GLU A 38 8.87 6.09 -0.07
N ALA A 39 9.76 5.49 0.73
CA ALA A 39 9.64 4.09 1.15
C ALA A 39 8.39 3.88 2.04
N MET A 40 8.17 4.76 3.00
CA MET A 40 7.00 4.74 3.89
C MET A 40 5.68 4.82 3.09
N ALA A 41 5.57 5.76 2.15
CA ALA A 41 4.36 5.92 1.36
C ALA A 41 4.08 4.74 0.44
N ILE A 42 5.13 4.08 -0.08
CA ILE A 42 4.97 2.84 -0.87
C ILE A 42 4.44 1.72 0.02
N ALA A 43 5.02 1.51 1.21
CA ALA A 43 4.55 0.52 2.17
C ALA A 43 3.08 0.75 2.54
N PHE A 44 2.72 2.01 2.84
CA PHE A 44 1.34 2.40 3.14
C PHE A 44 0.36 2.05 2.02
N GLN A 45 0.70 2.36 0.76
CA GLN A 45 -0.18 2.07 -0.37
C GLN A 45 -0.36 0.56 -0.59
N ILE A 46 0.72 -0.23 -0.47
CA ILE A 46 0.62 -1.69 -0.59
C ILE A 46 -0.30 -2.23 0.51
N ARG A 47 -0.20 -1.68 1.72
CA ARG A 47 -1.07 -2.04 2.83
C ARG A 47 -2.54 -1.68 2.58
N ASP A 48 -2.82 -0.48 2.06
CA ASP A 48 -4.18 -0.07 1.66
C ASP A 48 -4.77 -1.03 0.61
N ASP A 49 -3.95 -1.44 -0.37
CA ASP A 49 -4.34 -2.40 -1.40
C ASP A 49 -4.63 -3.80 -0.79
N LEU A 50 -3.86 -4.25 0.20
CA LEU A 50 -4.09 -5.51 0.95
C LEU A 50 -5.38 -5.45 1.77
N LEU A 51 -5.60 -4.36 2.50
CA LEU A 51 -6.82 -4.14 3.29
C LEU A 51 -8.09 -4.15 2.44
N ASN A 52 -7.99 -3.77 1.17
CA ASN A 52 -9.12 -3.82 0.25
C ASN A 52 -9.58 -5.25 -0.08
N LEU A 53 -8.72 -6.26 0.16
CA LEU A 53 -9.03 -7.68 -0.07
C LEU A 53 -9.48 -8.41 1.21
N SER A 54 -9.21 -7.85 2.40
CA SER A 54 -9.58 -8.48 3.67
C SER A 54 -11.08 -8.42 3.92
N THR A 55 -11.61 -9.41 4.65
CA THR A 55 -13.01 -9.40 5.09
C THR A 55 -13.16 -8.51 6.31
N SER A 56 -14.20 -7.71 6.34
CA SER A 56 -14.51 -6.75 7.42
C SER A 56 -14.70 -7.36 8.82
N GLU A 57 -14.74 -8.69 8.96
CA GLU A 57 -14.91 -9.37 10.25
C GLU A 57 -13.60 -9.62 11.00
N GLN A 58 -12.46 -9.69 10.32
CA GLN A 58 -11.16 -9.92 10.97
C GLN A 58 -10.42 -8.63 11.36
N ASP A 59 -10.75 -7.50 10.75
CA ASP A 59 -10.15 -6.20 11.06
C ASP A 59 -10.84 -5.44 12.23
N ALA A 60 -11.73 -6.07 12.98
CA ALA A 60 -12.33 -5.50 14.20
C ALA A 60 -11.34 -5.25 15.34
N SER A 61 -10.05 -5.60 15.15
CA SER A 61 -8.95 -5.30 16.08
C SER A 61 -8.31 -3.92 15.89
N VAL A 62 -8.83 -3.10 14.98
CA VAL A 62 -8.39 -1.72 14.79
C VAL A 62 -8.82 -0.88 15.99
N ALA A 63 -7.87 -0.17 16.58
CA ALA A 63 -7.91 0.63 17.80
C ALA A 63 -9.29 1.11 18.28
N PRO A 64 -9.60 1.02 19.60
CA PRO A 64 -10.87 1.46 20.15
C PRO A 64 -11.09 2.95 19.86
N GLY A 65 -12.09 3.26 19.04
CA GLY A 65 -12.44 4.64 18.67
C GLY A 65 -12.63 4.91 17.18
N LEU A 66 -12.14 4.04 16.28
CA LEU A 66 -12.52 4.09 14.87
C LEU A 66 -13.61 3.05 14.62
N THR A 67 -14.84 3.51 14.58
CA THR A 67 -16.00 2.68 14.25
C THR A 67 -15.86 2.08 12.85
N SER A 68 -16.28 0.84 12.67
CA SER A 68 -16.33 0.07 11.43
C SER A 68 -17.05 0.77 10.24
N GLY A 69 -17.55 1.98 10.42
CA GLY A 69 -18.13 2.83 9.38
C GLY A 69 -17.15 3.77 8.69
N ALA A 70 -15.91 3.92 9.18
CA ALA A 70 -14.95 4.91 8.64
C ALA A 70 -14.24 4.44 7.35
N TYR A 71 -14.22 3.14 7.08
CA TYR A 71 -13.59 2.59 5.88
C TYR A 71 -14.58 1.95 4.90
N GLY A 72 -15.80 2.35 4.80
CA GLY A 72 -16.86 1.86 3.88
C GLY A 72 -16.45 1.40 2.47
N LYS A 73 -15.27 0.80 2.33
CA LYS A 73 -14.80 0.17 1.10
C LYS A 73 -15.33 -1.26 1.05
N GLU A 74 -16.10 -1.53 0.06
CA GLU A 74 -16.54 -2.86 -0.33
C GLU A 74 -15.31 -3.75 -0.61
N ARG A 75 -15.30 -4.99 -0.06
CA ARG A 75 -14.22 -5.97 -0.32
C ARG A 75 -14.04 -6.15 -1.82
N GLY A 76 -12.78 -6.06 -2.29
CA GLY A 76 -12.47 -6.14 -3.71
C GLY A 76 -12.88 -4.91 -4.54
N GLY A 77 -13.21 -3.79 -3.90
CA GLY A 77 -13.59 -2.56 -4.58
C GLY A 77 -12.53 -2.07 -5.59
N ASP A 78 -11.24 -2.28 -5.30
CA ASP A 78 -10.15 -1.95 -6.21
C ASP A 78 -10.14 -2.84 -7.47
N ILE A 79 -10.56 -4.10 -7.35
CA ILE A 79 -10.76 -5.01 -8.50
C ILE A 79 -11.93 -4.53 -9.33
N ALA A 80 -13.06 -4.20 -8.69
CA ALA A 80 -14.24 -3.67 -9.36
C ALA A 80 -13.94 -2.38 -10.13
N GLU A 81 -13.06 -1.54 -9.62
CA GLU A 81 -12.59 -0.31 -10.28
C GLU A 81 -11.52 -0.56 -11.37
N GLY A 82 -11.14 -1.79 -11.62
CA GLY A 82 -10.12 -2.16 -12.61
C GLY A 82 -8.71 -1.70 -12.25
N LYS A 83 -8.43 -1.46 -10.96
CA LYS A 83 -7.11 -1.04 -10.50
C LYS A 83 -6.09 -2.16 -10.67
N ARG A 84 -4.95 -1.82 -11.23
CA ARG A 84 -3.80 -2.72 -11.37
C ARG A 84 -2.83 -2.51 -10.20
N THR A 85 -3.23 -2.99 -9.02
CA THR A 85 -2.41 -2.97 -7.81
C THR A 85 -1.19 -3.89 -7.97
N LEU A 86 -0.25 -3.86 -7.02
CA LEU A 86 0.88 -4.78 -6.99
C LEU A 86 0.42 -6.24 -6.99
N ILE A 87 -0.63 -6.55 -6.24
CA ILE A 87 -1.23 -7.87 -6.09
C ILE A 87 -1.75 -8.38 -7.43
N ILE A 88 -2.53 -7.56 -8.12
CA ILE A 88 -3.09 -7.91 -9.44
C ILE A 88 -2.01 -8.06 -10.50
N ILE A 89 -0.97 -7.22 -10.48
CA ILE A 89 0.16 -7.36 -11.40
C ILE A 89 0.91 -8.67 -11.16
N ASP A 90 1.10 -9.08 -9.91
CA ASP A 90 1.74 -10.36 -9.58
C ASP A 90 0.88 -11.54 -10.02
N LEU A 91 -0.44 -11.49 -9.79
CA LEU A 91 -1.39 -12.48 -10.31
C LEU A 91 -1.27 -12.65 -11.82
N LEU A 92 -1.34 -11.56 -12.59
CA LEU A 92 -1.26 -11.57 -14.05
C LEU A 92 0.09 -12.09 -14.59
N ARG A 93 1.13 -12.15 -13.76
CA ARG A 93 2.45 -12.72 -14.09
C ARG A 93 2.54 -14.21 -13.82
N LYS A 94 1.77 -14.71 -12.84
CA LYS A 94 1.85 -16.09 -12.34
C LYS A 94 0.76 -17.00 -12.90
N CYS A 95 -0.46 -16.47 -13.14
CA CYS A 95 -1.63 -17.27 -13.53
C CYS A 95 -1.54 -17.79 -14.97
N ALA A 96 -2.33 -18.84 -15.26
CA ALA A 96 -2.43 -19.41 -16.59
C ALA A 96 -3.06 -18.42 -17.59
N GLU A 97 -2.77 -18.57 -18.89
CA GLU A 97 -3.24 -17.61 -19.93
C GLU A 97 -4.79 -17.53 -19.99
N SER A 98 -5.52 -18.64 -19.73
CA SER A 98 -6.98 -18.61 -19.64
C SER A 98 -7.50 -17.77 -18.47
N GLU A 99 -6.90 -17.92 -17.30
CA GLU A 99 -7.23 -17.16 -16.09
C GLU A 99 -6.84 -15.69 -16.26
N LYS A 100 -5.72 -15.42 -16.91
CA LYS A 100 -5.28 -14.07 -17.22
C LYS A 100 -6.27 -13.34 -18.13
N ALA A 101 -6.80 -14.02 -19.15
CA ALA A 101 -7.82 -13.46 -20.02
C ALA A 101 -9.12 -13.16 -19.23
N GLU A 102 -9.53 -14.07 -18.32
CA GLU A 102 -10.66 -13.90 -17.42
C GLU A 102 -10.46 -12.66 -16.53
N VAL A 103 -9.34 -12.58 -15.81
CA VAL A 103 -9.03 -11.47 -14.91
C VAL A 103 -8.98 -10.14 -15.68
N LEU A 104 -8.34 -10.09 -16.85
CA LEU A 104 -8.27 -8.89 -17.67
C LEU A 104 -9.66 -8.44 -18.16
N SER A 105 -10.55 -9.38 -18.49
CA SER A 105 -11.92 -9.06 -18.87
C SER A 105 -12.68 -8.35 -17.74
N ILE A 106 -12.57 -8.88 -16.50
CA ILE A 106 -13.17 -8.29 -15.30
C ILE A 106 -12.61 -6.88 -15.03
N LEU A 107 -11.28 -6.73 -15.10
CA LEU A 107 -10.62 -5.44 -14.85
C LEU A 107 -10.90 -4.36 -15.92
N HIS A 108 -11.35 -4.75 -17.11
CA HIS A 108 -11.70 -3.81 -18.18
C HIS A 108 -13.17 -3.44 -18.18
N GLU A 109 -13.99 -4.16 -17.44
CA GLU A 109 -15.43 -3.90 -17.37
C GLU A 109 -15.73 -2.65 -16.52
N GLU A 110 -16.84 -1.99 -16.77
CA GLU A 110 -17.31 -0.91 -15.92
C GLU A 110 -17.69 -1.45 -14.53
N ARG A 111 -17.34 -0.72 -13.47
CA ARG A 111 -17.55 -1.14 -12.07
C ARG A 111 -18.97 -1.70 -11.81
N GLN A 112 -20.00 -1.05 -12.36
CA GLN A 112 -21.40 -1.42 -12.12
C GLN A 112 -21.82 -2.72 -12.81
N LYS A 113 -21.01 -3.22 -13.74
CA LYS A 113 -21.28 -4.46 -14.48
C LYS A 113 -20.56 -5.67 -13.89
N ASN A 114 -19.55 -5.44 -13.04
CA ASN A 114 -18.87 -6.52 -12.35
C ASN A 114 -19.79 -7.13 -11.29
N THR A 115 -19.95 -8.46 -11.30
CA THR A 115 -20.72 -9.16 -10.27
C THR A 115 -19.86 -9.51 -9.08
N ALA A 116 -20.49 -9.74 -7.91
CA ALA A 116 -19.78 -10.16 -6.71
C ALA A 116 -19.02 -11.48 -6.95
N GLU A 117 -19.60 -12.41 -7.70
CA GLU A 117 -18.97 -13.70 -8.04
C GLU A 117 -17.69 -13.50 -8.87
N GLN A 118 -17.68 -12.55 -9.80
CA GLN A 118 -16.49 -12.23 -10.59
C GLN A 118 -15.38 -11.66 -9.71
N ILE A 119 -15.70 -10.77 -8.79
CA ILE A 119 -14.74 -10.20 -7.83
C ILE A 119 -14.17 -11.28 -6.92
N GLU A 120 -15.02 -12.13 -6.32
CA GLU A 120 -14.59 -13.25 -5.48
C GLU A 120 -13.74 -14.27 -6.26
N ARG A 121 -14.03 -14.49 -7.54
CA ARG A 121 -13.20 -15.33 -8.41
C ARG A 121 -11.78 -14.78 -8.56
N VAL A 122 -11.62 -13.47 -8.75
CA VAL A 122 -10.29 -12.83 -8.82
C VAL A 122 -9.58 -12.93 -7.47
N ILE A 123 -10.28 -12.72 -6.35
CA ILE A 123 -9.71 -12.85 -5.00
C ILE A 123 -9.23 -14.29 -4.76
N ALA A 124 -10.02 -15.29 -5.12
CA ALA A 124 -9.62 -16.69 -5.00
C ALA A 124 -8.34 -17.01 -5.81
N LEU A 125 -8.20 -16.45 -7.00
CA LEU A 125 -6.97 -16.58 -7.79
C LEU A 125 -5.77 -15.87 -7.12
N VAL A 126 -5.98 -14.69 -6.55
CA VAL A 126 -4.95 -13.96 -5.79
C VAL A 126 -4.42 -14.81 -4.63
N GLU A 127 -5.31 -15.44 -3.88
CA GLU A 127 -4.98 -16.35 -2.78
C GLU A 127 -4.27 -17.62 -3.30
N GLN A 128 -4.82 -18.27 -4.32
CA GLN A 128 -4.26 -19.50 -4.92
C GLN A 128 -2.82 -19.31 -5.40
N TYR A 129 -2.50 -18.15 -5.97
CA TYR A 129 -1.17 -17.85 -6.52
C TYR A 129 -0.21 -17.21 -5.52
N GLY A 130 -0.58 -17.08 -4.24
CA GLY A 130 0.27 -16.52 -3.18
C GLY A 130 0.62 -15.06 -3.42
N CYS A 131 -0.32 -14.27 -3.98
CA CYS A 131 -0.06 -12.88 -4.32
C CYS A 131 -0.22 -11.96 -3.10
N ILE A 132 -0.97 -12.39 -2.08
CA ILE A 132 -1.10 -11.68 -0.79
C ILE A 132 0.24 -11.72 -0.07
N GLU A 133 0.80 -12.91 0.11
CA GLU A 133 2.10 -13.13 0.77
C GLU A 133 3.21 -12.35 0.09
N TYR A 134 3.23 -12.34 -1.25
CA TYR A 134 4.18 -11.54 -2.02
C TYR A 134 4.04 -10.04 -1.72
N ALA A 135 2.82 -9.52 -1.71
CA ALA A 135 2.58 -8.11 -1.42
C ALA A 135 2.96 -7.74 0.02
N GLU A 136 2.70 -8.62 1.00
CA GLU A 136 3.13 -8.45 2.38
C GLU A 136 4.65 -8.41 2.52
N GLU A 137 5.37 -9.28 1.81
CA GLU A 137 6.83 -9.29 1.80
C GLU A 137 7.39 -7.98 1.25
N VAL A 138 6.83 -7.48 0.14
CA VAL A 138 7.24 -6.19 -0.45
C VAL A 138 6.89 -5.04 0.49
N CYS A 139 5.73 -5.07 1.16
CA CYS A 139 5.34 -4.07 2.15
C CYS A 139 6.34 -4.03 3.31
N ARG A 140 6.66 -5.18 3.91
CA ARG A 140 7.66 -5.31 4.98
C ARG A 140 9.04 -4.81 4.56
N ALA A 141 9.49 -5.17 3.36
CA ALA A 141 10.77 -4.70 2.82
C ALA A 141 10.81 -3.17 2.69
N LYS A 142 9.70 -2.54 2.26
CA LYS A 142 9.60 -1.08 2.16
C LYS A 142 9.52 -0.38 3.51
N ALA A 143 8.84 -0.96 4.48
CA ALA A 143 8.84 -0.47 5.86
C ALA A 143 10.25 -0.52 6.47
N LEU A 144 10.97 -1.63 6.29
CA LEU A 144 12.35 -1.76 6.75
C LEU A 144 13.30 -0.75 6.06
N GLU A 145 13.13 -0.56 4.74
CA GLU A 145 13.89 0.47 4.00
C GLU A 145 13.63 1.86 4.57
N SER A 146 12.39 2.20 4.89
CA SER A 146 12.03 3.45 5.54
C SER A 146 12.70 3.59 6.92
N GLN A 147 12.66 2.54 7.75
CA GLN A 147 13.33 2.50 9.04
C GLN A 147 14.82 2.78 8.94
N GLN A 148 15.51 2.19 7.95
CA GLN A 148 16.94 2.42 7.71
C GLN A 148 17.28 3.88 7.36
N TYR A 149 16.37 4.57 6.66
CA TYR A 149 16.53 6.01 6.39
C TYR A 149 16.22 6.84 7.63
N LEU A 150 15.20 6.48 8.43
CA LEU A 150 14.86 7.15 9.67
C LEU A 150 16.04 7.16 10.66
N GLU A 151 16.77 6.06 10.76
CA GLU A 151 17.95 5.94 11.64
C GLU A 151 19.08 6.91 11.30
N LYS A 152 19.14 7.37 10.05
CA LYS A 152 20.13 8.36 9.56
C LYS A 152 19.69 9.81 9.81
N ILE A 153 18.45 10.05 10.21
CA ILE A 153 17.94 11.38 10.55
C ILE A 153 18.39 11.73 11.97
N PRO A 154 18.92 12.92 12.21
CA PRO A 154 19.32 13.35 13.55
C PRO A 154 18.18 13.25 14.57
N GLN A 155 18.49 12.85 15.80
CA GLN A 155 17.51 12.73 16.88
C GLN A 155 16.84 14.09 17.14
N SER A 156 15.51 14.08 17.14
CA SER A 156 14.69 15.26 17.38
C SER A 156 13.23 14.84 17.61
N ALA A 157 12.41 15.70 18.20
CA ALA A 157 10.98 15.46 18.36
C ALA A 157 10.28 15.17 17.01
N GLY A 158 10.74 15.83 15.92
CA GLY A 158 10.21 15.55 14.57
C GLY A 158 10.55 14.15 14.08
N ARG A 159 11.76 13.63 14.36
CA ARG A 159 12.12 12.24 14.05
C ARG A 159 11.29 11.25 14.86
N ASP A 160 11.02 11.55 16.13
CA ASP A 160 10.21 10.67 16.99
C ASP A 160 8.78 10.56 16.45
N ILE A 161 8.18 11.66 16.00
CA ILE A 161 6.88 11.66 15.31
C ILE A 161 6.92 10.81 14.02
N LEU A 162 7.97 10.94 13.21
CA LEU A 162 8.14 10.12 12.01
C LEU A 162 8.26 8.62 12.34
N ALA A 163 8.94 8.28 13.45
CA ALA A 163 9.03 6.91 13.95
C ALA A 163 7.64 6.37 14.34
N GLU A 164 6.88 7.14 15.14
CA GLU A 164 5.51 6.76 15.52
C GLU A 164 4.58 6.60 14.31
N MET A 165 4.72 7.45 13.30
CA MET A 165 3.97 7.31 12.05
C MET A 165 4.33 6.01 11.32
N LEU A 166 5.61 5.69 11.22
CA LEU A 166 6.06 4.46 10.57
C LEU A 166 5.55 3.23 11.33
N ASP A 167 5.68 3.22 12.67
CA ASP A 167 5.19 2.14 13.52
C ASP A 167 3.68 1.95 13.39
N PHE A 168 2.91 3.04 13.39
CA PHE A 168 1.47 2.98 13.16
C PHE A 168 1.12 2.37 11.81
N LEU A 169 1.84 2.73 10.75
CA LEU A 169 1.62 2.18 9.42
C LEU A 169 1.99 0.70 9.33
N VAL A 170 3.06 0.28 10.02
CA VAL A 170 3.51 -1.11 10.09
C VAL A 170 2.57 -1.94 10.96
N GLN A 171 2.13 -1.43 12.13
CA GLN A 171 1.20 -2.14 13.03
C GLN A 171 -0.17 -2.35 12.43
N ARG A 172 -0.65 -1.42 11.58
CA ARG A 172 -1.85 -1.66 10.75
C ARG A 172 -1.62 -2.78 9.73
N ALA A 173 -0.39 -3.26 9.61
CA ALA A 173 0.04 -4.25 8.63
C ALA A 173 -0.06 -5.71 9.12
N PHE A 174 -0.25 -5.94 10.44
CA PHE A 174 -0.25 -7.30 11.02
C PHE A 174 -1.27 -7.42 12.13
#